data_e51d79bcaed54cee57da925d07d1044f
#
_entry.id   e51d79bcaed54cee57da925d07d1044f
#
_cell.length_a   1.000
_cell.length_b   1.000
_cell.length_c   1.000
_cell.angle_alpha   90.00
_cell.angle_beta   90.00
_cell.angle_gamma   90.00
#
_symmetry.space_group_name_H-M   'P 1'
#
loop_
_entity.id
_entity.type
_entity.pdbx_description
1 polymer ?
#
loop_
_entity_poly.entity_id
_entity_poly.type
_entity_poly.pdbx_seq_one_letter_code
_entity_poly.pdbx_strand_id
1 'polypeptide(L)'
;MKKFLLILIVIIITLSMVLVGVGCTTMAAAQPIKVEFVGSDFELSLPEGWEGGRKDELDPIIENLKEMGQDQLAEQVETSLSTFLFWGYDTETAASGGNVSTFNITGDSSADFLLLNEYMDLSYKNVEKVYEEAGYTFNIIKEDVVPIGNYEEVGRKIFEQKVEGVETKWAQYIIKNGSDFWVLTFTAGVEQFDQNIQTFDKTIETFKIVE
;
A
#
# COMPACT_ATOMS: atom_id res chain seq x y z
N MET A 1 4.69 23.30 12.51
CA MET A 1 3.48 22.92 11.78
C MET A 1 3.77 22.00 10.58
N LYS A 2 4.82 22.20 9.78
CA LYS A 2 5.16 21.28 8.64
C LYS A 2 5.50 19.84 9.07
N LYS A 3 6.12 19.62 10.24
CA LYS A 3 6.44 18.26 10.76
C LYS A 3 5.21 17.45 11.17
N PHE A 4 4.09 18.12 11.52
CA PHE A 4 2.83 17.45 11.85
C PHE A 4 2.11 16.89 10.61
N LEU A 5 2.30 17.50 9.44
CA LEU A 5 1.68 17.05 8.19
C LEU A 5 2.27 15.72 7.71
N LEU A 6 3.59 15.53 7.86
CA LEU A 6 4.29 14.30 7.48
C LEU A 6 3.82 13.10 8.31
N ILE A 7 3.56 13.31 9.60
CA ILE A 7 3.06 12.29 10.53
C ILE A 7 1.62 11.90 10.17
N LEU A 8 0.80 12.85 9.72
CA LEU A 8 -0.60 12.61 9.35
C LEU A 8 -0.71 11.73 8.10
N ILE A 9 0.19 11.88 7.12
CA ILE A 9 0.18 11.11 5.87
C ILE A 9 0.41 9.62 6.15
N VAL A 10 1.30 9.28 7.07
CA VAL A 10 1.59 7.88 7.42
C VAL A 10 0.45 7.24 8.22
N ILE A 11 -0.29 8.02 9.03
CA ILE A 11 -1.35 7.52 9.91
C ILE A 11 -2.61 7.13 9.15
N ILE A 12 -2.97 7.89 8.11
CA ILE A 12 -4.22 7.68 7.35
C ILE A 12 -4.19 6.36 6.57
N ILE A 13 -2.99 5.87 6.20
CA ILE A 13 -2.81 4.62 5.45
C ILE A 13 -3.13 3.38 6.29
N THR A 14 -3.20 3.49 7.60
CA THR A 14 -3.17 2.34 8.52
C THR A 14 -4.52 1.86 9.04
N LEU A 15 -5.63 2.54 8.77
CA LEU A 15 -6.91 2.19 9.35
C LEU A 15 -7.79 1.35 8.40
N SER A 16 -7.24 0.27 7.85
CA SER A 16 -8.04 -0.73 7.12
C SER A 16 -8.72 -1.66 8.12
N MET A 17 -9.95 -1.39 8.47
CA MET A 17 -10.74 -2.23 9.39
C MET A 17 -11.47 -3.36 8.66
N VAL A 18 -11.68 -4.40 9.39
CA VAL A 18 -12.03 -5.76 9.06
C VAL A 18 -13.49 -6.07 9.30
N LEU A 19 -14.09 -6.79 8.40
CA LEU A 19 -15.27 -7.61 8.65
C LEU A 19 -14.96 -9.07 8.30
N VAL A 20 -15.17 -9.98 9.24
CA VAL A 20 -14.86 -11.39 9.12
C VAL A 20 -15.97 -12.13 8.38
N GLY A 21 -15.65 -12.65 7.20
CA GLY A 21 -16.47 -13.65 6.50
C GLY A 21 -15.59 -14.83 6.08
N VAL A 22 -15.94 -16.05 6.50
CA VAL A 22 -15.19 -17.28 6.20
C VAL A 22 -15.68 -17.87 4.88
N GLY A 23 -14.84 -17.86 3.85
CA GLY A 23 -15.09 -18.58 2.60
C GLY A 23 -13.78 -19.08 1.99
N CYS A 24 -13.56 -20.40 1.97
CA CYS A 24 -12.45 -21.05 1.28
C CYS A 24 -12.79 -21.26 -0.20
N THR A 25 -12.02 -20.67 -1.09
CA THR A 25 -11.96 -21.06 -2.51
C THR A 25 -10.52 -21.17 -2.97
N THR A 26 -10.18 -22.29 -3.60
CA THR A 26 -8.86 -22.56 -4.19
C THR A 26 -8.70 -21.77 -5.47
N MET A 27 -7.72 -20.88 -5.51
CA MET A 27 -7.42 -20.01 -6.65
C MET A 27 -6.54 -20.72 -7.69
N ALA A 28 -6.94 -20.66 -8.96
CA ALA A 28 -6.04 -20.87 -10.09
C ALA A 28 -5.17 -19.62 -10.27
N ALA A 29 -3.87 -19.81 -10.54
CA ALA A 29 -2.96 -18.69 -10.78
C ALA A 29 -3.41 -17.93 -12.04
N ALA A 30 -3.98 -16.75 -11.81
CA ALA A 30 -4.44 -15.87 -12.85
C ALA A 30 -3.23 -15.23 -13.57
N GLN A 31 -3.33 -15.10 -14.90
CA GLN A 31 -2.33 -14.34 -15.68
C GLN A 31 -2.55 -12.84 -15.43
N PRO A 32 -1.52 -12.05 -15.14
CA PRO A 32 -1.69 -10.64 -14.85
C PRO A 32 -2.32 -9.92 -16.05
N ILE A 33 -3.49 -9.32 -15.84
CA ILE A 33 -4.05 -8.36 -16.78
C ILE A 33 -3.18 -7.11 -16.65
N LYS A 34 -2.57 -6.72 -17.78
CA LYS A 34 -1.75 -5.54 -17.83
C LYS A 34 -2.65 -4.30 -17.86
N VAL A 35 -2.90 -3.72 -16.69
CA VAL A 35 -3.47 -2.37 -16.61
C VAL A 35 -2.29 -1.42 -16.61
N GLU A 36 -2.04 -0.77 -17.75
CA GLU A 36 -0.96 0.24 -17.86
C GLU A 36 -1.52 1.60 -17.47
N PHE A 37 -1.09 2.09 -16.34
CA PHE A 37 -1.32 3.48 -15.96
C PHE A 37 -0.12 4.31 -16.44
N VAL A 38 -0.27 4.94 -17.61
CA VAL A 38 0.72 5.88 -18.12
C VAL A 38 0.36 7.27 -17.62
N GLY A 39 1.17 7.80 -16.73
CA GLY A 39 1.05 9.17 -16.28
C GLY A 39 2.37 9.92 -16.49
N SER A 40 2.36 11.20 -16.22
CA SER A 40 3.58 12.01 -16.30
C SER A 40 4.67 11.61 -15.32
N ASP A 41 4.32 10.81 -14.26
CA ASP A 41 5.20 10.55 -13.13
C ASP A 41 5.57 9.08 -12.94
N PHE A 42 4.74 8.13 -13.39
CA PHE A 42 5.05 6.69 -13.29
C PHE A 42 4.22 5.81 -14.22
N GLU A 43 4.75 4.61 -14.50
CA GLU A 43 4.08 3.48 -15.13
C GLU A 43 4.02 2.30 -14.15
N LEU A 44 2.92 1.56 -14.15
CA LEU A 44 2.72 0.41 -13.28
C LEU A 44 1.78 -0.60 -13.94
N SER A 45 2.03 -1.91 -13.72
CA SER A 45 1.10 -2.97 -14.08
C SER A 45 0.55 -3.61 -12.80
N LEU A 46 -0.78 -3.56 -12.64
CA LEU A 46 -1.44 -4.24 -11.53
C LEU A 46 -1.56 -5.76 -11.79
N PRO A 47 -1.68 -6.57 -10.73
CA PRO A 47 -2.03 -7.99 -10.88
C PRO A 47 -3.42 -8.16 -11.51
N GLU A 48 -3.68 -9.35 -12.07
CA GLU A 48 -5.03 -9.71 -12.51
C GLU A 48 -6.02 -9.69 -11.34
N GLY A 49 -7.24 -9.21 -11.60
CA GLY A 49 -8.27 -9.08 -10.58
C GLY A 49 -8.10 -7.85 -9.67
N TRP A 50 -7.11 -7.01 -9.95
CA TRP A 50 -6.94 -5.75 -9.23
C TRP A 50 -7.50 -4.59 -10.04
N GLU A 51 -8.19 -3.70 -9.36
CA GLU A 51 -8.62 -2.41 -9.88
C GLU A 51 -7.93 -1.29 -9.14
N GLY A 52 -7.65 -0.18 -9.84
CA GLY A 52 -7.00 0.97 -9.24
C GLY A 52 -6.94 2.14 -10.20
N GLY A 53 -6.61 3.30 -9.66
CA GLY A 53 -6.53 4.52 -10.43
C GLY A 53 -5.68 5.58 -9.75
N ARG A 54 -5.38 6.63 -10.49
CA ARG A 54 -4.81 7.87 -9.98
C ARG A 54 -5.87 8.61 -9.18
N LYS A 55 -5.44 9.58 -8.43
CA LYS A 55 -6.31 10.39 -7.57
C LYS A 55 -7.58 10.90 -8.27
N ASP A 56 -7.47 11.35 -9.49
CA ASP A 56 -8.57 11.88 -10.32
C ASP A 56 -9.44 10.80 -10.96
N GLU A 57 -9.07 9.54 -10.84
CA GLU A 57 -9.76 8.36 -11.36
C GLU A 57 -10.43 7.53 -10.24
N LEU A 58 -10.33 7.93 -8.98
CA LEU A 58 -10.79 7.13 -7.84
C LEU A 58 -12.29 7.21 -7.58
N ASP A 59 -13.01 8.20 -8.08
CA ASP A 59 -14.46 8.34 -7.83
C ASP A 59 -15.26 7.09 -8.21
N PRO A 60 -15.10 6.49 -9.42
CA PRO A 60 -15.80 5.25 -9.78
C PRO A 60 -15.39 4.05 -8.90
N ILE A 61 -14.14 4.01 -8.45
CA ILE A 61 -13.62 2.94 -7.58
C ILE A 61 -14.28 3.03 -6.21
N ILE A 62 -14.42 4.23 -5.66
CA ILE A 62 -15.10 4.48 -4.39
C ILE A 62 -16.58 4.05 -4.47
N GLU A 63 -17.26 4.35 -5.58
CA GLU A 63 -18.64 3.90 -5.81
C GLU A 63 -18.73 2.37 -5.87
N ASN A 64 -17.83 1.70 -6.61
CA ASN A 64 -17.77 0.23 -6.69
C ASN A 64 -17.55 -0.40 -5.30
N LEU A 65 -16.68 0.16 -4.48
CA LEU A 65 -16.48 -0.33 -3.11
C LEU A 65 -17.75 -0.23 -2.27
N LYS A 66 -18.49 0.88 -2.37
CA LYS A 66 -19.80 1.05 -1.70
C LYS A 66 -20.81 0.02 -2.18
N GLU A 67 -20.87 -0.25 -3.50
CA GLU A 67 -21.74 -1.27 -4.06
C GLU A 67 -21.42 -2.69 -3.58
N MET A 68 -20.15 -2.98 -3.29
CA MET A 68 -19.70 -4.24 -2.69
C MET A 68 -19.88 -4.30 -1.16
N GLY A 69 -20.45 -3.26 -0.53
CA GLY A 69 -20.65 -3.17 0.92
C GLY A 69 -19.38 -2.84 1.70
N GLN A 70 -18.35 -2.32 1.04
CA GLN A 70 -17.08 -1.89 1.63
C GLN A 70 -17.12 -0.38 2.00
N ASP A 71 -18.20 0.06 2.66
CA ASP A 71 -18.46 1.47 2.94
C ASP A 71 -17.33 2.13 3.75
N GLN A 72 -16.79 1.43 4.75
CA GLN A 72 -15.70 1.96 5.58
C GLN A 72 -14.40 2.16 4.78
N LEU A 73 -14.05 1.20 3.90
CA LEU A 73 -12.90 1.33 3.04
C LEU A 73 -13.07 2.46 2.03
N ALA A 74 -14.27 2.58 1.45
CA ALA A 74 -14.63 3.66 0.54
C ALA A 74 -14.46 5.04 1.22
N GLU A 75 -14.95 5.20 2.45
CA GLU A 75 -14.80 6.44 3.24
C GLU A 75 -13.33 6.75 3.56
N GLN A 76 -12.52 5.72 3.87
CA GLN A 76 -11.07 5.89 4.10
C GLN A 76 -10.35 6.37 2.85
N VAL A 77 -10.63 5.77 1.68
CA VAL A 77 -10.04 6.19 0.41
C VAL A 77 -10.43 7.63 0.11
N GLU A 78 -11.71 7.97 0.24
CA GLU A 78 -12.24 9.32 0.01
C GLU A 78 -11.57 10.36 0.91
N THR A 79 -11.39 10.05 2.19
CA THR A 79 -10.74 10.93 3.16
C THR A 79 -9.24 11.10 2.85
N SER A 80 -8.60 10.08 2.27
CA SER A 80 -7.16 10.02 2.01
C SER A 80 -6.76 10.41 0.58
N LEU A 81 -7.70 10.80 -0.27
CA LEU A 81 -7.47 11.14 -1.68
C LEU A 81 -6.31 12.11 -1.93
N SER A 82 -6.10 13.06 -0.98
CA SER A 82 -5.03 14.06 -1.13
C SER A 82 -3.62 13.49 -0.93
N THR A 83 -3.50 12.28 -0.39
CA THR A 83 -2.21 11.65 -0.04
C THR A 83 -1.75 10.65 -1.08
N PHE A 84 -2.68 10.06 -1.85
CA PHE A 84 -2.35 9.05 -2.83
C PHE A 84 -1.98 9.67 -4.19
N LEU A 85 -0.91 9.17 -4.79
CA LEU A 85 -0.62 9.31 -6.22
C LEU A 85 -1.40 8.26 -7.01
N PHE A 86 -1.58 7.09 -6.38
CA PHE A 86 -2.31 5.94 -6.89
C PHE A 86 -2.90 5.15 -5.73
N TRP A 87 -4.08 4.56 -5.94
CA TRP A 87 -4.67 3.59 -5.02
C TRP A 87 -5.38 2.48 -5.80
N GLY A 88 -5.32 1.25 -5.30
CA GLY A 88 -5.97 0.10 -5.91
C GLY A 88 -6.27 -1.00 -4.89
N TYR A 89 -7.07 -1.97 -5.31
CA TYR A 89 -7.54 -3.06 -4.47
C TYR A 89 -7.76 -4.33 -5.29
N ASP A 90 -7.76 -5.46 -4.60
CA ASP A 90 -8.13 -6.75 -5.13
C ASP A 90 -9.66 -6.91 -5.10
N THR A 91 -10.28 -7.04 -6.29
CA THR A 91 -11.73 -7.11 -6.43
C THR A 91 -12.32 -8.38 -5.83
N GLU A 92 -11.57 -9.49 -5.80
CA GLU A 92 -12.03 -10.76 -5.21
C GLU A 92 -12.12 -10.65 -3.69
N THR A 93 -11.09 -10.11 -3.04
CA THR A 93 -11.13 -9.90 -1.58
C THR A 93 -12.18 -8.88 -1.19
N ALA A 94 -12.41 -7.84 -2.00
CA ALA A 94 -13.47 -6.87 -1.78
C ALA A 94 -14.88 -7.51 -1.87
N ALA A 95 -15.11 -8.34 -2.89
CA ALA A 95 -16.38 -9.02 -3.08
C ALA A 95 -16.66 -10.10 -2.03
N SER A 96 -15.62 -10.65 -1.40
CA SER A 96 -15.77 -11.68 -0.35
C SER A 96 -16.27 -11.16 0.99
N GLY A 97 -16.28 -9.84 1.19
CA GLY A 97 -16.67 -9.19 2.45
C GLY A 97 -15.67 -9.35 3.58
N GLY A 98 -14.43 -9.78 3.27
CA GLY A 98 -13.33 -9.93 4.20
C GLY A 98 -12.38 -8.73 4.22
N ASN A 99 -11.14 -9.00 4.67
CA ASN A 99 -10.04 -8.03 4.58
C ASN A 99 -9.69 -7.78 3.11
N VAL A 100 -9.93 -6.57 2.64
CA VAL A 100 -9.59 -6.20 1.28
C VAL A 100 -8.09 -6.02 1.16
N SER A 101 -7.47 -6.73 0.22
CA SER A 101 -6.08 -6.47 -0.13
C SER A 101 -5.99 -5.16 -0.91
N THR A 102 -5.12 -4.25 -0.49
CA THR A 102 -4.98 -2.92 -1.08
C THR A 102 -3.55 -2.61 -1.48
N PHE A 103 -3.41 -1.70 -2.41
CA PHE A 103 -2.13 -1.16 -2.87
C PHE A 103 -2.23 0.36 -3.00
N ASN A 104 -1.22 1.06 -2.55
CA ASN A 104 -1.15 2.50 -2.76
C ASN A 104 0.27 2.96 -3.08
N ILE A 105 0.36 4.11 -3.74
CA ILE A 105 1.60 4.84 -3.99
C ILE A 105 1.46 6.22 -3.41
N THR A 106 2.45 6.62 -2.61
CA THR A 106 2.60 7.98 -2.10
C THR A 106 3.98 8.52 -2.48
N GLY A 107 4.11 9.84 -2.51
CA GLY A 107 5.38 10.52 -2.78
C GLY A 107 5.76 11.45 -1.63
N ASP A 108 7.04 11.58 -1.36
CA ASP A 108 7.59 12.53 -0.39
C ASP A 108 8.82 13.23 -0.96
N SER A 109 8.70 14.52 -1.24
CA SER A 109 9.80 15.39 -1.67
C SER A 109 10.33 16.30 -0.54
N SER A 110 9.77 16.18 0.67
CA SER A 110 10.19 17.02 1.80
C SER A 110 11.45 16.51 2.51
N ALA A 111 11.88 15.31 2.21
CA ALA A 111 13.00 14.60 2.83
C ALA A 111 14.19 14.43 1.87
N ASP A 112 14.33 15.30 0.87
CA ASP A 112 15.30 15.26 -0.22
C ASP A 112 16.76 15.09 0.25
N PHE A 113 17.08 15.62 1.44
CA PHE A 113 18.39 15.56 2.08
C PHE A 113 18.74 14.22 2.72
N LEU A 114 17.79 13.29 2.87
CA LEU A 114 18.01 12.00 3.51
C LEU A 114 18.55 10.96 2.52
N LEU A 115 19.38 10.05 3.01
CA LEU A 115 19.70 8.81 2.33
C LEU A 115 18.53 7.82 2.47
N LEU A 116 18.47 6.80 1.61
CA LEU A 116 17.38 5.80 1.64
C LEU A 116 17.22 5.16 3.03
N ASN A 117 18.31 4.69 3.63
CA ASN A 117 18.27 4.07 4.96
C ASN A 117 17.79 5.04 6.05
N GLU A 118 18.23 6.31 5.99
CA GLU A 118 17.83 7.34 6.96
C GLU A 118 16.33 7.64 6.84
N TYR A 119 15.81 7.69 5.61
CA TYR A 119 14.37 7.83 5.37
C TYR A 119 13.58 6.65 5.89
N MET A 120 14.06 5.42 5.62
CA MET A 120 13.46 4.19 6.13
C MET A 120 13.36 4.21 7.66
N ASP A 121 14.46 4.54 8.35
CA ASP A 121 14.50 4.62 9.81
C ASP A 121 13.57 5.69 10.37
N LEU A 122 13.55 6.88 9.76
CA LEU A 122 12.73 7.99 10.23
C LEU A 122 11.25 7.73 10.04
N SER A 123 10.86 7.25 8.85
CA SER A 123 9.46 6.93 8.54
C SER A 123 8.92 5.87 9.49
N TYR A 124 9.72 4.84 9.76
CA TYR A 124 9.36 3.77 10.66
C TYR A 124 9.13 4.24 12.10
N LYS A 125 10.11 4.94 12.69
CA LYS A 125 9.99 5.45 14.07
C LYS A 125 8.75 6.33 14.29
N ASN A 126 8.35 7.05 13.24
CA ASN A 126 7.14 7.86 13.30
C ASN A 126 5.87 6.96 13.33
N VAL A 127 5.84 5.92 12.51
CA VAL A 127 4.71 4.96 12.47
C VAL A 127 4.61 4.20 13.78
N GLU A 128 5.71 3.60 14.24
CA GLU A 128 5.78 2.85 15.50
C GLU A 128 5.23 3.67 16.66
N LYS A 129 5.71 4.89 16.83
CA LYS A 129 5.26 5.80 17.88
C LYS A 129 3.74 6.06 17.83
N VAL A 130 3.18 6.26 16.65
CA VAL A 130 1.75 6.51 16.49
C VAL A 130 0.93 5.29 16.87
N TYR A 131 1.38 4.10 16.47
CA TYR A 131 0.70 2.85 16.82
C TYR A 131 0.76 2.58 18.32
N GLU A 132 1.92 2.78 18.95
CA GLU A 132 2.08 2.66 20.41
C GLU A 132 1.16 3.64 21.15
N GLU A 133 1.10 4.92 20.73
CA GLU A 133 0.23 5.93 21.33
C GLU A 133 -1.26 5.59 21.16
N ALA A 134 -1.64 4.91 20.09
CA ALA A 134 -2.99 4.40 19.86
C ALA A 134 -3.30 3.08 20.59
N GLY A 135 -2.32 2.44 21.21
CA GLY A 135 -2.45 1.16 21.90
C GLY A 135 -2.52 -0.05 20.95
N TYR A 136 -2.05 0.10 19.72
CA TYR A 136 -2.01 -0.96 18.72
C TYR A 136 -0.66 -1.70 18.74
N THR A 137 -0.66 -2.96 18.27
CA THR A 137 0.57 -3.73 18.08
C THR A 137 1.12 -3.50 16.67
N PHE A 138 2.43 -3.25 16.60
CA PHE A 138 3.15 -3.04 15.36
C PHE A 138 4.54 -3.70 15.44
N ASN A 139 4.84 -4.63 14.55
CA ASN A 139 6.10 -5.38 14.55
C ASN A 139 6.73 -5.41 13.15
N ILE A 140 8.01 -5.06 13.05
CA ILE A 140 8.79 -5.36 11.83
C ILE A 140 9.10 -6.86 11.80
N ILE A 141 8.76 -7.48 10.67
CA ILE A 141 9.13 -8.86 10.36
C ILE A 141 10.43 -8.89 9.57
N LYS A 142 10.58 -7.95 8.65
CA LYS A 142 11.71 -7.89 7.72
C LYS A 142 12.00 -6.45 7.32
N GLU A 143 13.30 -6.14 7.25
CA GLU A 143 13.82 -4.90 6.70
C GLU A 143 15.10 -5.20 5.93
N ASP A 144 15.14 -4.83 4.66
CA ASP A 144 16.29 -4.99 3.79
C ASP A 144 16.31 -3.92 2.68
N VAL A 145 17.47 -3.80 2.04
CA VAL A 145 17.62 -3.07 0.78
C VAL A 145 17.96 -4.09 -0.30
N VAL A 146 17.16 -4.16 -1.33
CA VAL A 146 17.26 -5.19 -2.37
C VAL A 146 17.13 -4.57 -3.76
N PRO A 147 17.77 -5.15 -4.79
CA PRO A 147 17.47 -4.76 -6.17
C PRO A 147 16.11 -5.31 -6.58
N ILE A 148 15.26 -4.47 -7.20
CA ILE A 148 13.97 -4.88 -7.75
C ILE A 148 13.76 -4.19 -9.12
N GLY A 149 13.48 -4.97 -10.14
CA GLY A 149 13.26 -4.45 -11.50
C GLY A 149 14.45 -3.64 -12.01
N ASN A 150 14.24 -2.37 -12.29
CA ASN A 150 15.26 -1.45 -12.79
C ASN A 150 16.00 -0.67 -11.69
N TYR A 151 15.64 -0.90 -10.42
CA TYR A 151 16.21 -0.18 -9.29
C TYR A 151 17.25 -1.02 -8.58
N GLU A 152 18.47 -0.48 -8.44
CA GLU A 152 19.57 -1.17 -7.73
C GLU A 152 19.34 -1.19 -6.21
N GLU A 153 18.67 -0.17 -5.68
CA GLU A 153 18.38 -0.02 -4.26
C GLU A 153 16.89 0.29 -4.03
N VAL A 154 16.18 -0.68 -3.49
CA VAL A 154 14.80 -0.53 -3.01
C VAL A 154 14.78 -0.88 -1.53
N GLY A 155 14.40 0.06 -0.70
CA GLY A 155 14.13 -0.21 0.70
C GLY A 155 12.86 -1.04 0.81
N ARG A 156 12.93 -2.22 1.44
CA ARG A 156 11.77 -3.08 1.65
C ARG A 156 11.55 -3.34 3.13
N LYS A 157 10.33 -3.07 3.60
CA LYS A 157 9.88 -3.39 4.96
C LYS A 157 8.64 -4.25 4.91
N ILE A 158 8.66 -5.33 5.69
CA ILE A 158 7.47 -6.15 5.93
C ILE A 158 7.16 -6.06 7.41
N PHE A 159 5.92 -5.73 7.74
CA PHE A 159 5.49 -5.62 9.12
C PHE A 159 4.07 -6.15 9.32
N GLU A 160 3.80 -6.53 10.54
CA GLU A 160 2.50 -6.93 11.04
C GLU A 160 1.93 -5.86 11.94
N GLN A 161 0.65 -5.68 11.84
CA GLN A 161 -0.11 -4.86 12.78
C GLN A 161 -1.34 -5.60 13.27
N LYS A 162 -1.76 -5.25 14.47
CA LYS A 162 -3.03 -5.67 15.03
C LYS A 162 -3.79 -4.46 15.54
N VAL A 163 -4.92 -4.20 14.89
CA VAL A 163 -5.82 -3.10 15.22
C VAL A 163 -7.18 -3.70 15.52
N GLU A 164 -7.72 -3.42 16.71
CA GLU A 164 -9.04 -3.91 17.16
C GLU A 164 -9.26 -5.42 17.00
N GLY A 165 -8.18 -6.19 17.16
CA GLY A 165 -8.23 -7.65 17.07
C GLY A 165 -7.97 -8.21 15.68
N VAL A 166 -7.85 -7.36 14.69
CA VAL A 166 -7.58 -7.74 13.31
C VAL A 166 -6.10 -7.66 13.00
N GLU A 167 -5.59 -8.73 12.41
CA GLU A 167 -4.20 -8.87 12.03
C GLU A 167 -4.05 -8.67 10.51
N THR A 168 -3.19 -7.73 10.14
CA THR A 168 -2.79 -7.48 8.75
C THR A 168 -1.29 -7.45 8.61
N LYS A 169 -0.81 -7.78 7.42
CA LYS A 169 0.58 -7.59 7.01
C LYS A 169 0.69 -6.53 5.93
N TRP A 170 1.80 -5.84 5.94
CA TRP A 170 2.15 -4.82 4.97
C TRP A 170 3.52 -5.11 4.37
N ALA A 171 3.64 -4.89 3.06
CA ALA A 171 4.92 -4.78 2.38
C ALA A 171 5.05 -3.36 1.86
N GLN A 172 6.04 -2.64 2.35
CA GLN A 172 6.36 -1.29 1.92
C GLN A 172 7.67 -1.30 1.15
N TYR A 173 7.65 -0.74 -0.06
CA TYR A 173 8.80 -0.59 -0.93
C TYR A 173 9.08 0.90 -1.09
N ILE A 174 10.31 1.30 -0.83
CA ILE A 174 10.74 2.69 -0.84
C ILE A 174 11.82 2.85 -1.90
N ILE A 175 11.56 3.70 -2.88
CA ILE A 175 12.47 4.00 -3.99
C ILE A 175 12.85 5.47 -3.88
N LYS A 176 14.15 5.75 -3.83
CA LYS A 176 14.67 7.12 -3.92
C LYS A 176 14.99 7.42 -5.38
N ASN A 177 14.40 8.48 -5.95
CA ASN A 177 14.72 8.99 -7.27
C ASN A 177 15.00 10.50 -7.18
N GLY A 178 16.26 10.89 -7.34
CA GLY A 178 16.67 12.28 -7.15
C GLY A 178 16.35 12.79 -5.74
N SER A 179 15.48 13.80 -5.66
CA SER A 179 14.99 14.40 -4.41
C SER A 179 13.78 13.68 -3.82
N ASP A 180 13.16 12.78 -4.55
CA ASP A 180 11.86 12.23 -4.21
C ASP A 180 11.97 10.81 -3.68
N PHE A 181 11.14 10.51 -2.66
CA PHE A 181 10.88 9.16 -2.21
C PHE A 181 9.51 8.70 -2.69
N TRP A 182 9.50 7.57 -3.37
CA TRP A 182 8.30 6.87 -3.80
C TRP A 182 8.06 5.72 -2.84
N VAL A 183 6.91 5.72 -2.21
CA VAL A 183 6.54 4.71 -1.22
C VAL A 183 5.35 3.91 -1.74
N LEU A 184 5.59 2.64 -2.05
CA LEU A 184 4.61 1.70 -2.58
C LEU A 184 4.24 0.72 -1.47
N THR A 185 2.97 0.66 -1.10
CA THR A 185 2.50 -0.13 0.05
C THR A 185 1.42 -1.10 -0.35
N PHE A 186 1.64 -2.39 -0.11
CA PHE A 186 0.63 -3.44 -0.17
C PHE A 186 0.18 -3.79 1.24
N THR A 187 -1.13 -3.93 1.43
CA THR A 187 -1.74 -4.35 2.70
C THR A 187 -2.70 -5.50 2.43
N ALA A 188 -2.64 -6.54 3.24
CA ALA A 188 -3.57 -7.66 3.17
C ALA A 188 -3.76 -8.31 4.54
N GLY A 189 -4.79 -9.12 4.70
CA GLY A 189 -4.88 -10.06 5.82
C GLY A 189 -3.69 -11.02 5.82
N VAL A 190 -3.31 -11.56 6.98
CA VAL A 190 -2.07 -12.35 7.15
C VAL A 190 -1.98 -13.50 6.14
N GLU A 191 -3.05 -14.27 5.98
CA GLU A 191 -3.08 -15.43 5.08
C GLU A 191 -2.98 -15.01 3.60
N GLN A 192 -3.74 -14.01 3.19
CA GLN A 192 -3.70 -13.46 1.83
C GLN A 192 -2.34 -12.84 1.51
N PHE A 193 -1.72 -12.17 2.49
CA PHE A 193 -0.41 -11.58 2.32
C PHE A 193 0.66 -12.64 2.00
N ASP A 194 0.70 -13.72 2.78
CA ASP A 194 1.70 -14.78 2.60
C ASP A 194 1.55 -15.51 1.25
N GLN A 195 0.32 -15.58 0.72
CA GLN A 195 0.04 -16.12 -0.62
C GLN A 195 0.46 -15.16 -1.75
N ASN A 196 0.33 -13.86 -1.52
CA ASN A 196 0.46 -12.84 -2.57
C ASN A 196 1.78 -12.06 -2.55
N ILE A 197 2.68 -12.28 -1.59
CA ILE A 197 3.93 -11.50 -1.48
C ILE A 197 4.78 -11.55 -2.77
N GLN A 198 4.83 -12.69 -3.44
CA GLN A 198 5.57 -12.79 -4.71
C GLN A 198 4.89 -12.01 -5.85
N THR A 199 3.57 -11.90 -5.81
CA THR A 199 2.80 -11.08 -6.76
C THR A 199 3.07 -9.60 -6.51
N PHE A 200 3.20 -9.19 -5.26
CA PHE A 200 3.58 -7.82 -4.90
C PHE A 200 4.99 -7.49 -5.39
N ASP A 201 5.99 -8.36 -5.15
CA ASP A 201 7.35 -8.18 -5.67
C ASP A 201 7.33 -8.00 -7.20
N LYS A 202 6.59 -8.85 -7.94
CA LYS A 202 6.45 -8.73 -9.41
C LYS A 202 5.77 -7.43 -9.85
N THR A 203 4.80 -6.93 -9.10
CA THR A 203 4.16 -5.65 -9.38
C THR A 203 5.18 -4.51 -9.27
N ILE A 204 6.02 -4.54 -8.22
CA ILE A 204 7.09 -3.56 -8.06
C ILE A 204 8.13 -3.62 -9.20
N GLU A 205 8.44 -4.82 -9.74
CA GLU A 205 9.33 -4.96 -10.90
C GLU A 205 8.81 -4.20 -12.15
N THR A 206 7.49 -3.97 -12.25
CA THR A 206 6.88 -3.23 -13.36
C THR A 206 6.86 -1.71 -13.15
N PHE A 207 7.07 -1.26 -11.91
CA PHE A 207 7.04 0.15 -11.58
C PHE A 207 8.19 0.91 -12.25
N LYS A 208 7.87 2.03 -12.89
CA LYS A 208 8.83 2.91 -13.56
C LYS A 208 8.45 4.35 -13.32
N ILE A 209 9.40 5.15 -12.89
CA ILE A 209 9.28 6.60 -12.83
C ILE A 209 9.53 7.13 -14.26
N VAL A 210 8.61 7.95 -14.74
CA VAL A 210 8.67 8.58 -16.09
C VAL A 210 9.05 10.04 -15.89
N GLU A 211 10.18 10.44 -16.51
CA GLU A 211 10.66 11.84 -16.52
C GLU A 211 10.01 12.68 -17.62
#